data_e152a326088966161a442f37c7cc71dd
#
_entry.id   e152a326088966161a442f37c7cc71dd
#
_cell.length_a   1.000
_cell.length_b   1.000
_cell.length_c   1.000
_cell.angle_alpha   90.00
_cell.angle_beta   90.00
_cell.angle_gamma   90.00
#
_symmetry.space_group_name_H-M   'P 1'
#
loop_
_entity.id
_entity.type
_entity.pdbx_description
1 polymer ?
#
loop_
_entity_poly.entity_id
_entity_poly.type
_entity_poly.pdbx_seq_one_letter_code
_entity_poly.pdbx_strand_id
1 'polypeptide(L)'
;MSKQTAPLLLFFRELFKNPHAVGAILPSAQKLAQRMAAWLPPGEGLVVELGAGTGIVTQALHARMNKVEQLWVVERSTDFAIHLKIKFPEANIVCGDASDLSVLIPARPVDIIISCLPFRSFSEREILCITRQWHSVLAPQGIVVQFTYALNGSDKFLKYGFYEHAYEYVWRNIPPARVQVLKAFRT
;
A
#
# COMPACT_ATOMS: atom_id res chain seq x y z
N MET A 1 9.53 6.42 -26.67
CA MET A 1 8.96 5.08 -26.42
C MET A 1 8.28 5.11 -25.07
N SER A 2 6.96 5.13 -24.98
CA SER A 2 6.14 4.81 -23.80
C SER A 2 4.71 5.35 -23.96
N LYS A 3 3.93 4.75 -24.86
CA LYS A 3 2.51 5.09 -25.07
C LYS A 3 1.52 4.12 -24.37
N GLN A 4 2.00 3.18 -23.54
CA GLN A 4 1.12 2.17 -22.91
C GLN A 4 0.72 2.47 -21.46
N THR A 5 1.23 3.54 -20.85
CA THR A 5 0.92 3.89 -19.45
C THR A 5 -0.37 4.70 -19.29
N ALA A 6 -0.82 5.40 -20.29
CA ALA A 6 -2.00 6.25 -20.23
C ALA A 6 -3.33 5.48 -19.97
N PRO A 7 -3.61 4.32 -20.62
CA PRO A 7 -4.87 3.61 -20.39
C PRO A 7 -4.97 3.03 -18.97
N LEU A 8 -3.86 2.56 -18.42
CA LEU A 8 -3.83 1.94 -17.09
C LEU A 8 -3.99 3.00 -15.99
N LEU A 9 -3.38 4.17 -16.17
CA LEU A 9 -3.52 5.31 -15.26
C LEU A 9 -4.95 5.86 -15.29
N LEU A 10 -5.57 5.94 -16.47
CA LEU A 10 -6.97 6.31 -16.64
C LEU A 10 -7.89 5.28 -15.99
N PHE A 11 -7.62 3.99 -16.16
CA PHE A 11 -8.37 2.92 -15.51
C PHE A 11 -8.35 3.05 -13.98
N PHE A 12 -7.18 3.27 -13.37
CA PHE A 12 -7.08 3.51 -11.92
C PHE A 12 -7.74 4.81 -11.51
N ARG A 13 -7.57 5.88 -12.28
CA ARG A 13 -8.24 7.16 -12.01
C ARG A 13 -9.76 7.03 -12.08
N GLU A 14 -10.29 6.26 -13.01
CA GLU A 14 -11.73 5.96 -13.10
C GLU A 14 -12.19 5.00 -12.01
N LEU A 15 -11.39 3.99 -11.66
CA LEU A 15 -11.64 3.11 -10.51
C LEU A 15 -11.72 3.91 -9.20
N PHE A 16 -10.85 4.91 -9.03
CA PHE A 16 -10.84 5.81 -7.88
C PHE A 16 -11.97 6.85 -7.93
N LYS A 17 -12.42 7.27 -9.13
CA LYS A 17 -13.50 8.27 -9.27
C LYS A 17 -14.90 7.68 -9.16
N ASN A 18 -15.10 6.44 -9.59
CA ASN A 18 -16.39 5.79 -9.63
C ASN A 18 -16.36 4.39 -9.00
N PRO A 19 -16.16 4.28 -7.68
CA PRO A 19 -16.10 2.98 -7.00
C PRO A 19 -17.41 2.19 -7.13
N HIS A 20 -18.54 2.88 -7.32
CA HIS A 20 -19.85 2.25 -7.52
C HIS A 20 -20.11 1.76 -8.96
N ALA A 21 -19.40 2.28 -9.95
CA ALA A 21 -19.53 1.84 -11.34
C ALA A 21 -18.83 0.49 -11.60
N VAL A 22 -17.94 0.07 -10.70
CA VAL A 22 -17.24 -1.22 -10.75
C VAL A 22 -17.84 -2.13 -9.67
N GLY A 23 -19.12 -2.41 -9.76
CA GLY A 23 -19.88 -3.26 -8.83
C GLY A 23 -19.48 -4.74 -8.80
N ALA A 24 -18.39 -5.11 -9.45
CA ALA A 24 -17.70 -6.36 -9.26
C ALA A 24 -16.28 -6.02 -8.77
N ILE A 25 -16.02 -6.22 -7.50
CA ILE A 25 -14.66 -6.39 -6.99
C ILE A 25 -14.06 -7.49 -7.86
N LEU A 26 -13.21 -7.11 -8.82
CA LEU A 26 -12.60 -8.07 -9.74
C LEU A 26 -11.91 -9.13 -8.88
N PRO A 27 -12.21 -10.43 -9.05
CA PRO A 27 -11.56 -11.50 -8.26
C PRO A 27 -10.03 -11.42 -8.31
N SER A 28 -9.49 -10.77 -9.33
CA SER A 28 -8.08 -10.46 -9.48
C SER A 28 -7.55 -9.50 -8.41
N ALA A 29 -8.28 -8.41 -8.11
CA ALA A 29 -7.86 -7.44 -7.09
C ALA A 29 -7.84 -8.07 -5.68
N GLN A 30 -8.79 -8.97 -5.39
CA GLN A 30 -8.80 -9.72 -4.13
C GLN A 30 -7.57 -10.63 -3.99
N LYS A 31 -7.14 -11.30 -5.07
CA LYS A 31 -5.95 -12.14 -5.06
C LYS A 31 -4.68 -11.32 -4.80
N LEU A 32 -4.55 -10.15 -5.43
CA LEU A 32 -3.44 -9.25 -5.17
C LEU A 32 -3.43 -8.81 -3.70
N ALA A 33 -4.58 -8.39 -3.17
CA ALA A 33 -4.72 -8.00 -1.78
C ALA A 33 -4.35 -9.12 -0.81
N GLN A 34 -4.81 -10.35 -1.06
CA GLN A 34 -4.46 -11.53 -0.27
C GLN A 34 -2.96 -11.83 -0.30
N ARG A 35 -2.30 -11.65 -1.46
CA ARG A 35 -0.85 -11.83 -1.58
C ARG A 35 -0.07 -10.75 -0.84
N MET A 36 -0.51 -9.51 -0.89
CA MET A 36 0.09 -8.43 -0.09
C MET A 36 -0.09 -8.69 1.41
N ALA A 37 -1.30 -9.07 1.85
CA ALA A 37 -1.58 -9.39 3.24
C ALA A 37 -0.88 -10.68 3.73
N ALA A 38 -0.41 -11.54 2.84
CA ALA A 38 0.35 -12.74 3.22
C ALA A 38 1.73 -12.42 3.82
N TRP A 39 2.23 -11.20 3.64
CA TRP A 39 3.48 -10.71 4.21
C TRP A 39 3.34 -10.15 5.62
N LEU A 40 2.13 -10.15 6.20
CA LEU A 40 1.97 -9.81 7.62
C LEU A 40 2.90 -10.68 8.47
N PRO A 41 3.74 -10.08 9.33
CA PRO A 41 4.58 -10.84 10.23
C PRO A 41 3.73 -11.60 11.24
N PRO A 42 4.20 -12.76 11.73
CA PRO A 42 3.57 -13.40 12.87
C PRO A 42 3.74 -12.49 14.09
N GLY A 43 2.64 -12.14 14.74
CA GLY A 43 2.68 -11.31 15.96
C GLY A 43 1.70 -10.15 15.94
N GLU A 44 1.85 -9.25 16.90
CA GLU A 44 0.93 -8.15 17.20
C GLU A 44 1.55 -6.78 16.91
N GLY A 45 2.35 -6.69 15.86
CA GLY A 45 3.04 -5.47 15.49
C GLY A 45 2.14 -4.40 14.87
N LEU A 46 2.66 -3.18 14.77
CA LEU A 46 1.97 -2.08 14.12
C LEU A 46 1.98 -2.26 12.60
N VAL A 47 0.79 -2.32 12.02
CA VAL A 47 0.55 -2.45 10.58
C VAL A 47 0.01 -1.14 10.05
N VAL A 48 0.62 -0.64 8.97
CA VAL A 48 0.18 0.60 8.32
C VAL A 48 -0.17 0.31 6.86
N GLU A 49 -1.38 0.66 6.46
CA GLU A 49 -1.82 0.67 5.05
C GLU A 49 -1.83 2.10 4.51
N LEU A 50 -1.25 2.32 3.33
CA LEU A 50 -1.21 3.62 2.66
C LEU A 50 -2.00 3.57 1.36
N GLY A 51 -3.01 4.46 1.22
CA GLY A 51 -3.83 4.58 0.02
C GLY A 51 -4.82 3.43 -0.16
N ALA A 52 -5.64 3.16 0.83
CA ALA A 52 -6.56 2.02 0.88
C ALA A 52 -7.68 2.07 -0.17
N GLY A 53 -8.07 3.27 -0.62
CA GLY A 53 -9.14 3.46 -1.60
C GLY A 53 -10.45 2.79 -1.17
N THR A 54 -10.91 1.78 -1.92
CA THR A 54 -12.16 1.04 -1.62
C THR A 54 -12.05 0.02 -0.48
N GLY A 55 -10.83 -0.17 0.09
CA GLY A 55 -10.59 -1.06 1.23
C GLY A 55 -10.45 -2.55 0.88
N ILE A 56 -10.06 -2.89 -0.34
CA ILE A 56 -9.85 -4.30 -0.74
C ILE A 56 -8.66 -4.90 0.01
N VAL A 57 -7.57 -4.14 0.14
CA VAL A 57 -6.39 -4.58 0.87
C VAL A 57 -6.65 -4.49 2.36
N THR A 58 -7.32 -3.44 2.85
CA THR A 58 -7.80 -3.33 4.24
C THR A 58 -8.58 -4.57 4.65
N GLN A 59 -9.50 -5.05 3.81
CA GLN A 59 -10.30 -6.27 4.08
C GLN A 59 -9.43 -7.53 4.18
N ALA A 60 -8.42 -7.66 3.33
CA ALA A 60 -7.51 -8.80 3.37
C ALA A 60 -6.60 -8.77 4.59
N LEU A 61 -6.16 -7.59 5.04
CA LEU A 61 -5.41 -7.39 6.28
C LEU A 61 -6.27 -7.72 7.50
N HIS A 62 -7.46 -7.12 7.58
CA HIS A 62 -8.42 -7.34 8.65
C HIS A 62 -8.72 -8.84 8.86
N ALA A 63 -8.93 -9.58 7.77
CA ALA A 63 -9.22 -11.02 7.84
C ALA A 63 -8.04 -11.89 8.34
N ARG A 64 -6.82 -11.35 8.39
CA ARG A 64 -5.60 -12.08 8.80
C ARG A 64 -5.02 -11.63 10.13
N MET A 65 -5.42 -10.45 10.61
CA MET A 65 -4.94 -9.88 11.87
C MET A 65 -5.75 -10.40 13.04
N ASN A 66 -5.07 -10.77 14.13
CA ASN A 66 -5.72 -11.12 15.40
C ASN A 66 -6.08 -9.85 16.19
N LYS A 67 -5.33 -8.76 15.99
CA LYS A 67 -5.50 -7.47 16.65
C LYS A 67 -5.68 -6.36 15.63
N VAL A 68 -6.91 -6.16 15.20
CA VAL A 68 -7.27 -5.15 14.17
C VAL A 68 -7.01 -3.73 14.66
N GLU A 69 -7.04 -3.47 15.95
CA GLU A 69 -6.65 -2.19 16.56
C GLU A 69 -5.19 -1.80 16.33
N GLN A 70 -4.35 -2.73 15.84
CA GLN A 70 -2.99 -2.45 15.38
C GLN A 70 -2.92 -2.01 13.92
N LEU A 71 -4.04 -2.04 13.18
CA LEU A 71 -4.11 -1.59 11.79
C LEU A 71 -4.40 -0.10 11.73
N TRP A 72 -3.47 0.65 11.13
CA TRP A 72 -3.61 2.06 10.79
C TRP A 72 -3.70 2.22 9.28
N VAL A 73 -4.74 2.88 8.82
CA VAL A 73 -5.03 3.09 7.40
C VAL A 73 -4.99 4.58 7.10
N VAL A 74 -4.05 5.01 6.29
CA VAL A 74 -3.91 6.41 5.87
C VAL A 74 -4.44 6.53 4.44
N GLU A 75 -5.51 7.29 4.28
CA GLU A 75 -6.17 7.54 3.00
C GLU A 75 -6.37 9.04 2.79
N ARG A 76 -5.93 9.55 1.63
CA ARG A 76 -5.99 10.99 1.34
C ARG A 76 -7.39 11.48 0.98
N SER A 77 -8.19 10.64 0.34
CA SER A 77 -9.56 10.98 -0.03
C SER A 77 -10.48 10.95 1.19
N THR A 78 -11.10 12.08 1.50
CA THR A 78 -12.08 12.18 2.60
C THR A 78 -13.23 11.20 2.41
N ASP A 79 -13.76 11.06 1.18
CA ASP A 79 -14.88 10.17 0.89
C ASP A 79 -14.52 8.70 1.14
N PHE A 80 -13.32 8.27 0.70
CA PHE A 80 -12.85 6.93 0.98
C PHE A 80 -12.56 6.73 2.48
N ALA A 81 -11.97 7.71 3.16
CA ALA A 81 -11.72 7.62 4.59
C ALA A 81 -13.02 7.46 5.40
N ILE A 82 -14.08 8.19 5.03
CA ILE A 82 -15.41 8.05 5.64
C ILE A 82 -15.97 6.64 5.37
N HIS A 83 -15.93 6.19 4.11
CA HIS A 83 -16.38 4.85 3.73
C HIS A 83 -15.65 3.74 4.52
N LEU A 84 -14.32 3.86 4.63
CA LEU A 84 -13.48 2.90 5.36
C LEU A 84 -13.80 2.87 6.86
N LYS A 85 -14.04 4.03 7.49
CA LYS A 85 -14.45 4.10 8.91
C LYS A 85 -15.75 3.36 9.18
N ILE A 86 -16.71 3.45 8.26
CA ILE A 86 -17.99 2.74 8.38
C ILE A 86 -17.78 1.24 8.20
N LYS A 87 -16.95 0.85 7.22
CA LYS A 87 -16.74 -0.55 6.84
C LYS A 87 -15.84 -1.32 7.81
N PHE A 88 -14.85 -0.65 8.41
CA PHE A 88 -13.84 -1.23 9.30
C PHE A 88 -13.75 -0.42 10.61
N PRO A 89 -14.80 -0.43 11.45
CA PRO A 89 -14.87 0.42 12.65
C PRO A 89 -13.80 0.08 13.70
N GLU A 90 -13.21 -1.11 13.66
CA GLU A 90 -12.17 -1.57 14.58
C GLU A 90 -10.76 -1.12 14.17
N ALA A 91 -10.55 -0.71 12.89
CA ALA A 91 -9.28 -0.22 12.40
C ALA A 91 -9.15 1.30 12.60
N ASN A 92 -7.93 1.78 12.72
CA ASN A 92 -7.65 3.21 12.87
C ASN A 92 -7.56 3.88 11.48
N ILE A 93 -8.66 4.44 11.01
CA ILE A 93 -8.71 5.12 9.71
C ILE A 93 -8.41 6.61 9.88
N VAL A 94 -7.35 7.07 9.23
CA VAL A 94 -6.89 8.47 9.25
C VAL A 94 -6.99 9.08 7.85
N CYS A 95 -7.68 10.22 7.74
CA CYS A 95 -7.66 11.01 6.53
C CYS A 95 -6.40 11.88 6.53
N GLY A 96 -5.47 11.62 5.59
CA GLY A 96 -4.21 12.34 5.53
C GLY A 96 -3.31 11.92 4.37
N ASP A 97 -2.22 12.65 4.17
CA ASP A 97 -1.24 12.37 3.12
C ASP A 97 -0.12 11.47 3.65
N ALA A 98 0.31 10.49 2.84
CA ALA A 98 1.40 9.59 3.20
C ALA A 98 2.77 10.29 3.38
N SER A 99 2.90 11.52 2.90
CA SER A 99 4.07 12.38 3.15
C SER A 99 4.14 12.91 4.59
N ASP A 100 3.06 12.79 5.37
CA ASP A 100 2.96 13.24 6.75
C ASP A 100 2.81 12.05 7.74
N LEU A 101 3.17 10.85 7.31
CA LEU A 101 2.88 9.60 8.01
C LEU A 101 3.28 9.61 9.49
N SER A 102 4.46 10.14 9.83
CA SER A 102 4.99 10.13 11.20
C SER A 102 4.14 10.90 12.22
N VAL A 103 3.32 11.86 11.77
CA VAL A 103 2.40 12.61 12.63
C VAL A 103 0.97 12.06 12.59
N LEU A 104 0.66 11.20 11.64
CA LEU A 104 -0.66 10.60 11.45
C LEU A 104 -0.85 9.28 12.21
N ILE A 105 0.23 8.62 12.60
CA ILE A 105 0.21 7.33 13.30
C ILE A 105 0.90 7.43 14.66
N PRO A 106 0.72 6.47 15.58
CA PRO A 106 1.40 6.47 16.88
C PRO A 106 2.92 6.54 16.74
N ALA A 107 3.58 7.27 17.65
CA ALA A 107 5.04 7.39 17.71
C ALA A 107 5.71 6.12 18.26
N ARG A 108 5.52 5.01 17.56
CA ARG A 108 6.13 3.71 17.84
C ARG A 108 6.54 3.02 16.54
N PRO A 109 7.54 2.10 16.58
CA PRO A 109 8.03 1.43 15.38
C PRO A 109 6.93 0.67 14.62
N VAL A 110 6.94 0.81 13.29
CA VAL A 110 6.02 0.13 12.36
C VAL A 110 6.68 -1.15 11.86
N ASP A 111 6.03 -2.29 12.03
CA ASP A 111 6.57 -3.58 11.60
C ASP A 111 6.37 -3.83 10.11
N ILE A 112 5.26 -3.34 9.56
CA ILE A 112 4.99 -3.46 8.14
C ILE A 112 4.18 -2.27 7.60
N ILE A 113 4.63 -1.75 6.47
CA ILE A 113 3.87 -0.80 5.64
C ILE A 113 3.35 -1.55 4.41
N ILE A 114 2.04 -1.57 4.22
CA ILE A 114 1.39 -2.07 3.01
C ILE A 114 1.02 -0.86 2.16
N SER A 115 1.78 -0.64 1.08
CA SER A 115 1.60 0.53 0.23
C SER A 115 0.82 0.20 -1.04
N CYS A 116 -0.35 0.82 -1.17
CA CYS A 116 -1.19 0.80 -2.38
C CYS A 116 -1.01 2.06 -3.24
N LEU A 117 0.02 2.85 -2.95
CA LEU A 117 0.28 4.12 -3.62
C LEU A 117 0.76 3.93 -5.07
N PRO A 118 0.27 4.75 -6.01
CA PRO A 118 0.64 4.63 -7.43
C PRO A 118 1.99 5.31 -7.73
N PHE A 119 3.09 4.77 -7.24
CA PHE A 119 4.44 5.35 -7.37
C PHE A 119 4.89 5.67 -8.79
N ARG A 120 4.28 5.04 -9.80
CA ARG A 120 4.57 5.36 -11.21
C ARG A 120 4.03 6.72 -11.65
N SER A 121 3.04 7.24 -10.91
CA SER A 121 2.38 8.53 -11.19
C SER A 121 2.95 9.68 -10.37
N PHE A 122 3.77 9.36 -9.38
CA PHE A 122 4.36 10.36 -8.50
C PHE A 122 5.64 10.95 -9.10
N SER A 123 5.84 12.24 -8.85
CA SER A 123 7.11 12.92 -9.06
C SER A 123 8.19 12.35 -8.14
N GLU A 124 9.46 12.54 -8.50
CA GLU A 124 10.57 12.13 -7.64
C GLU A 124 10.54 12.80 -6.26
N ARG A 125 10.06 14.04 -6.19
CA ARG A 125 9.92 14.77 -4.92
C ARG A 125 8.87 14.11 -4.00
N GLU A 126 7.72 13.74 -4.54
CA GLU A 126 6.68 13.02 -3.77
C GLU A 126 7.20 11.67 -3.28
N ILE A 127 7.89 10.91 -4.16
CA ILE A 127 8.49 9.64 -3.77
C ILE A 127 9.50 9.84 -2.64
N LEU A 128 10.37 10.85 -2.74
CA LEU A 128 11.36 11.16 -1.72
C LEU A 128 10.70 11.53 -0.38
N CYS A 129 9.64 12.36 -0.39
CA CYS A 129 8.92 12.72 0.83
C CYS A 129 8.32 11.47 1.50
N ILE A 130 7.61 10.64 0.75
CA ILE A 130 6.97 9.42 1.27
C ILE A 130 8.02 8.43 1.80
N THR A 131 9.09 8.17 1.05
CA THR A 131 10.12 7.21 1.47
C THR A 131 10.91 7.69 2.69
N ARG A 132 11.10 9.00 2.88
CA ARG A 132 11.64 9.57 4.12
C ARG A 132 10.74 9.27 5.32
N GLN A 133 9.42 9.35 5.14
CA GLN A 133 8.46 8.97 6.18
C GLN A 133 8.57 7.47 6.51
N TRP A 134 8.72 6.61 5.50
CA TRP A 134 8.94 5.18 5.75
C TRP A 134 10.19 4.94 6.62
N HIS A 135 11.32 5.60 6.29
CA HIS A 135 12.54 5.50 7.11
C HIS A 135 12.33 5.96 8.57
N SER A 136 11.54 7.02 8.78
CA SER A 136 11.33 7.58 10.12
C SER A 136 10.46 6.72 11.03
N VAL A 137 9.56 5.89 10.45
CA VAL A 137 8.59 5.12 11.23
C VAL A 137 8.88 3.62 11.29
N LEU A 138 9.61 3.05 10.31
CA LEU A 138 9.86 1.61 10.25
C LEU A 138 10.70 1.10 11.42
N ALA A 139 10.27 -0.01 11.99
CA ALA A 139 11.07 -0.80 12.92
C ALA A 139 12.40 -1.25 12.26
N PRO A 140 13.44 -1.59 13.05
CA PRO A 140 14.71 -2.05 12.48
C PRO A 140 14.61 -3.27 11.56
N GLN A 141 13.61 -4.13 11.76
CA GLN A 141 13.32 -5.29 10.90
C GLN A 141 12.06 -5.09 10.05
N GLY A 142 11.48 -3.88 10.11
CA GLY A 142 10.25 -3.54 9.38
C GLY A 142 10.43 -3.65 7.87
N ILE A 143 9.34 -3.94 7.20
CA ILE A 143 9.28 -4.11 5.76
C ILE A 143 8.23 -3.20 5.13
N VAL A 144 8.42 -2.88 3.84
CA VAL A 144 7.39 -2.25 3.02
C VAL A 144 6.97 -3.24 1.94
N VAL A 145 5.67 -3.51 1.85
CA VAL A 145 5.08 -4.29 0.77
C VAL A 145 4.41 -3.34 -0.20
N GLN A 146 4.90 -3.31 -1.43
CA GLN A 146 4.41 -2.46 -2.51
C GLN A 146 4.05 -3.32 -3.70
N PHE A 147 2.97 -3.02 -4.44
CA PHE A 147 2.73 -3.67 -5.70
C PHE A 147 3.01 -2.76 -6.90
N THR A 148 3.30 -3.38 -8.04
CA THR A 148 3.51 -2.69 -9.33
C THR A 148 3.01 -3.56 -10.48
N TYR A 149 2.58 -2.90 -11.56
CA TYR A 149 2.29 -3.57 -12.83
C TYR A 149 3.49 -3.61 -13.78
N ALA A 150 4.64 -3.06 -13.37
CA ALA A 150 5.90 -3.28 -14.06
C ALA A 150 6.44 -4.64 -13.63
N LEU A 151 6.42 -5.61 -14.54
CA LEU A 151 6.89 -6.97 -14.26
C LEU A 151 8.42 -7.05 -14.22
N ASN A 152 9.12 -6.15 -14.94
CA ASN A 152 10.57 -6.04 -14.84
C ASN A 152 10.93 -5.48 -13.46
N GLY A 153 11.87 -6.12 -12.80
CA GLY A 153 12.44 -5.62 -11.55
C GLY A 153 12.93 -4.19 -11.74
N SER A 154 12.71 -3.34 -10.77
CA SER A 154 13.24 -1.99 -10.83
C SER A 154 13.97 -1.69 -9.53
N ASP A 155 15.19 -1.22 -9.65
CA ASP A 155 15.96 -0.66 -8.54
C ASP A 155 15.46 0.76 -8.17
N LYS A 156 14.20 1.05 -8.51
CA LYS A 156 13.62 2.38 -8.34
C LYS A 156 13.76 2.91 -6.92
N PHE A 157 13.65 2.03 -5.93
CA PHE A 157 13.71 2.39 -4.52
C PHE A 157 15.14 2.46 -3.95
N LEU A 158 16.16 1.96 -4.68
CA LEU A 158 17.57 2.02 -4.23
C LEU A 158 18.03 3.44 -3.93
N LYS A 159 17.74 4.38 -4.82
CA LYS A 159 18.10 5.79 -4.64
C LYS A 159 17.38 6.48 -3.46
N TYR A 160 16.36 5.83 -2.90
CA TYR A 160 15.62 6.29 -1.73
C TYR A 160 15.95 5.50 -0.47
N GLY A 161 17.02 4.68 -0.50
CA GLY A 161 17.50 3.95 0.66
C GLY A 161 16.80 2.62 0.95
N PHE A 162 16.08 2.05 -0.03
CA PHE A 162 15.42 0.75 0.08
C PHE A 162 15.92 -0.21 -0.98
N TYR A 163 16.08 -1.48 -0.61
CA TYR A 163 16.38 -2.57 -1.55
C TYR A 163 15.23 -3.58 -1.58
N GLU A 164 15.08 -4.24 -2.69
CA GLU A 164 14.11 -5.34 -2.83
C GLU A 164 14.65 -6.59 -2.15
N HIS A 165 14.03 -6.97 -1.04
CA HIS A 165 14.37 -8.16 -0.26
C HIS A 165 13.75 -9.43 -0.85
N ALA A 166 12.52 -9.32 -1.34
CA ALA A 166 11.76 -10.40 -1.97
C ALA A 166 10.74 -9.85 -2.95
N TYR A 167 10.25 -10.70 -3.83
CA TYR A 167 9.14 -10.38 -4.72
C TYR A 167 8.35 -11.62 -5.10
N GLU A 168 7.11 -11.40 -5.56
CA GLU A 168 6.29 -12.44 -6.18
C GLU A 168 5.43 -11.88 -7.31
N TYR A 169 5.09 -12.73 -8.30
CA TYR A 169 4.17 -12.37 -9.37
C TYR A 169 2.78 -12.88 -9.08
N VAL A 170 1.78 -12.01 -9.30
CA VAL A 170 0.36 -12.35 -9.20
C VAL A 170 -0.21 -12.42 -10.62
N TRP A 171 0.04 -13.55 -11.29
CA TRP A 171 -0.34 -13.78 -12.69
C TRP A 171 -1.85 -13.77 -12.92
N ARG A 172 -2.63 -14.18 -11.92
CA ARG A 172 -4.10 -14.18 -11.98
C ARG A 172 -4.71 -12.81 -11.71
N ASN A 173 -3.90 -11.77 -11.51
CA ASN A 173 -4.35 -10.39 -11.55
C ASN A 173 -4.42 -9.89 -13.00
N ILE A 174 -5.38 -9.05 -13.33
CA ILE A 174 -5.55 -8.49 -14.68
C ILE A 174 -5.48 -6.97 -14.59
N PRO A 175 -4.41 -6.35 -15.10
CA PRO A 175 -3.20 -6.98 -15.65
C PRO A 175 -2.35 -7.68 -14.55
N PRO A 176 -1.44 -8.61 -14.91
CA PRO A 176 -0.53 -9.22 -13.95
C PRO A 176 0.20 -8.18 -13.10
N ALA A 177 0.34 -8.45 -11.83
CA ALA A 177 1.01 -7.56 -10.88
C ALA A 177 2.24 -8.24 -10.27
N ARG A 178 3.18 -7.43 -9.79
CA ARG A 178 4.32 -7.84 -9.01
C ARG A 178 4.21 -7.22 -7.62
N VAL A 179 4.24 -8.05 -6.58
CA VAL A 179 4.36 -7.62 -5.20
C VAL A 179 5.84 -7.58 -4.86
N GLN A 180 6.31 -6.46 -4.33
CA GLN A 180 7.70 -6.22 -3.93
C GLN A 180 7.74 -6.04 -2.42
N VAL A 181 8.70 -6.68 -1.79
CA VAL A 181 9.00 -6.52 -0.37
C VAL A 181 10.31 -5.76 -0.25
N LEU A 182 10.25 -4.59 0.33
CA LEU A 182 11.39 -3.67 0.45
C LEU A 182 11.87 -3.64 1.90
N LYS A 183 13.18 -3.55 2.08
CA LYS A 183 13.84 -3.25 3.35
C LYS A 183 14.71 -2.00 3.22
N ALA A 184 14.77 -1.23 4.31
CA ALA A 184 15.69 -0.11 4.38
C ALA A 184 17.14 -0.61 4.45
N PHE A 185 18.07 0.10 3.78
CA PHE A 185 19.49 -0.07 4.08
C PHE A 185 19.73 0.32 5.53
N ARG A 186 20.49 -0.48 6.24
CA ARG A 186 21.01 -0.09 7.56
C ARG A 186 22.23 0.77 7.37
N THR A 187 22.22 1.98 7.90
CA THR A 187 23.40 2.78 8.16
C THR A 187 24.05 2.33 9.47
#